data_0bb47cb28be4b07c3c4fc9a541059ace
#
_entry.id   0bb47cb28be4b07c3c4fc9a541059ace
#
_cell.length_a   1.000
_cell.length_b   1.000
_cell.length_c   1.000
_cell.angle_alpha   90.00
_cell.angle_beta   90.00
_cell.angle_gamma   90.00
#
_symmetry.space_group_name_H-M   'P 1'
#
loop_
_entity.id
_entity.type
_entity.pdbx_description
1 polymer ?
#
loop_
_entity_poly.entity_id
_entity_poly.type
_entity_poly.pdbx_seq_one_letter_code
_entity_poly.pdbx_strand_id
1 'polypeptide(L)'
;MSKKNEYQGHLIREVYPDSIAEAMEIEPGDVLLRINNQKIEDVFDYRYMIKDEYVEVLIRKPDGEEWLLEIEKEYDDDLGVEFENGLMSDYRSCSNKCIFCFIDQMPPGMRETLYFKDDDSRLSFLQGNYITLTNMKQKDVDRIIEMQLAPINISVQTTNPELRCKMLHNRFAGEKLKFLDDLYAGHVEMNGQIVLCKGVNDKDELKRSIEDLMKYLPFMRSVSVVPAGLSKYREGLYPLELFDKEEAEGVIDLIESYQKKAYDEFGLHFIHASDEWYILAERDFPEEGRYDGYIQLENGVGMMRLLLDEFYHAFEELQESEEYPKLKEGIARTFTIATAKLAYPTIQEFADRITEAFPKVKITVACIRNDFFGETITVSGLITGQDLVAQLKERKEAGEDLGDTLQIPINMLRSGEEVFLDDLTVQDVEAALGMTVKAVESGGKDFLDAALNLDYHTERNNENFVYIKAYDREDE
;
A
#
# COMPACT_ATOMS: atom_id res chain seq x y z
N MET A 1 15.28 27.23 30.70
CA MET A 1 14.09 28.00 30.23
C MET A 1 13.83 27.53 28.82
N SER A 2 12.85 26.67 28.60
CA SER A 2 12.47 26.21 27.28
C SER A 2 11.83 27.40 26.54
N LYS A 3 12.37 27.77 25.38
CA LYS A 3 11.66 28.67 24.48
C LYS A 3 10.30 28.02 24.22
N LYS A 4 9.19 28.62 24.60
CA LYS A 4 7.87 28.29 24.07
C LYS A 4 8.02 28.48 22.57
N ASN A 5 7.85 27.40 21.79
CA ASN A 5 7.68 27.52 20.35
C ASN A 5 6.45 28.41 20.15
N GLU A 6 6.65 29.64 19.72
CA GLU A 6 5.58 30.47 19.23
C GLU A 6 5.04 29.81 17.95
N TYR A 7 3.75 29.68 17.86
CA TYR A 7 3.08 29.18 16.66
C TYR A 7 3.43 30.10 15.47
N GLN A 8 4.07 29.55 14.45
CA GLN A 8 4.57 30.30 13.31
C GLN A 8 3.62 30.27 12.12
N GLY A 9 2.59 29.42 12.12
CA GLY A 9 1.70 29.18 10.99
C GLY A 9 2.30 28.24 9.94
N HIS A 10 1.68 28.17 8.78
CA HIS A 10 2.03 27.24 7.70
C HIS A 10 2.36 28.02 6.42
N LEU A 11 3.57 27.85 5.92
CA LEU A 11 4.09 28.53 4.74
C LEU A 11 3.40 27.99 3.48
N ILE A 12 2.82 28.87 2.70
CA ILE A 12 2.22 28.57 1.39
C ILE A 12 3.35 28.55 0.36
N ARG A 13 3.48 27.40 -0.32
CA ARG A 13 4.50 27.15 -1.35
C ARG A 13 4.00 27.55 -2.74
N GLU A 14 2.74 27.24 -3.03
CA GLU A 14 2.13 27.41 -4.33
C GLU A 14 0.67 27.87 -4.19
N VAL A 15 0.21 28.66 -5.14
CA VAL A 15 -1.18 29.11 -5.28
C VAL A 15 -1.62 28.71 -6.69
N TYR A 16 -2.75 28.01 -6.79
CA TYR A 16 -3.24 27.53 -8.07
C TYR A 16 -3.92 28.64 -8.87
N PRO A 17 -3.74 28.66 -10.19
CA PRO A 17 -4.45 29.60 -11.06
C PRO A 17 -5.97 29.44 -10.94
N ASP A 18 -6.70 30.55 -11.08
CA ASP A 18 -8.16 30.61 -11.01
C ASP A 18 -8.75 30.13 -9.67
N SER A 19 -7.93 30.05 -8.60
CA SER A 19 -8.33 29.63 -7.25
C SER A 19 -8.90 30.78 -6.41
N ILE A 20 -9.54 30.43 -5.29
CA ILE A 20 -9.99 31.40 -4.28
C ILE A 20 -8.78 32.15 -3.70
N ALA A 21 -7.69 31.46 -3.44
CA ALA A 21 -6.46 32.08 -2.93
C ALA A 21 -5.92 33.16 -3.88
N GLU A 22 -5.87 32.88 -5.19
CA GLU A 22 -5.44 33.88 -6.17
C GLU A 22 -6.38 35.08 -6.19
N ALA A 23 -7.69 34.85 -6.18
CA ALA A 23 -8.69 35.93 -6.15
C ALA A 23 -8.62 36.80 -4.88
N MET A 24 -8.14 36.23 -3.77
CA MET A 24 -7.94 36.89 -2.48
C MET A 24 -6.52 37.47 -2.30
N GLU A 25 -5.73 37.55 -3.38
CA GLU A 25 -4.35 38.07 -3.39
C GLU A 25 -3.41 37.34 -2.41
N ILE A 26 -3.66 36.05 -2.16
CA ILE A 26 -2.72 35.16 -1.46
C ILE A 26 -1.60 34.78 -2.44
N GLU A 27 -0.35 34.84 -1.98
CA GLU A 27 0.82 34.61 -2.81
C GLU A 27 1.74 33.54 -2.19
N PRO A 28 2.54 32.83 -2.99
CA PRO A 28 3.62 31.98 -2.47
C PRO A 28 4.55 32.79 -1.54
N GLY A 29 4.82 32.26 -0.36
CA GLY A 29 5.57 32.95 0.69
C GLY A 29 4.71 33.53 1.81
N ASP A 30 3.40 33.60 1.63
CA ASP A 30 2.46 33.94 2.69
C ASP A 30 2.38 32.81 3.72
N VAL A 31 1.98 33.13 4.94
CA VAL A 31 1.87 32.16 6.04
C VAL A 31 0.43 32.11 6.52
N LEU A 32 -0.23 30.96 6.38
CA LEU A 32 -1.55 30.71 6.97
C LEU A 32 -1.43 30.61 8.49
N LEU A 33 -2.11 31.48 9.23
CA LEU A 33 -2.06 31.54 10.69
C LEU A 33 -3.27 30.89 11.34
N ARG A 34 -4.48 31.17 10.85
CA ARG A 34 -5.74 30.70 11.45
C ARG A 34 -6.85 30.60 10.42
N ILE A 35 -7.80 29.71 10.70
CA ILE A 35 -9.11 29.68 10.04
C ILE A 35 -10.16 29.78 11.15
N ASN A 36 -11.16 30.66 10.97
CA ASN A 36 -12.24 30.93 11.95
C ASN A 36 -11.70 31.17 13.39
N ASN A 37 -10.63 31.97 13.47
CA ASN A 37 -9.88 32.27 14.69
C ASN A 37 -9.27 31.05 15.42
N GLN A 38 -9.27 29.86 14.80
CA GLN A 38 -8.67 28.65 15.33
C GLN A 38 -7.28 28.41 14.74
N LYS A 39 -6.36 27.84 15.53
CA LYS A 39 -5.05 27.40 15.03
C LYS A 39 -5.19 26.10 14.31
N ILE A 40 -4.36 25.91 13.30
CA ILE A 40 -4.27 24.72 12.49
C ILE A 40 -3.11 23.88 13.03
N GLU A 41 -3.36 22.70 13.57
CA GLU A 41 -2.30 21.79 14.06
C GLU A 41 -1.68 20.98 12.91
N ASP A 42 -2.51 20.57 11.93
CA ASP A 42 -2.08 19.81 10.76
C ASP A 42 -3.10 19.88 9.60
N VAL A 43 -2.86 19.13 8.54
CA VAL A 43 -3.66 19.12 7.31
C VAL A 43 -5.14 18.75 7.54
N PHE A 44 -5.47 17.97 8.57
CA PHE A 44 -6.87 17.63 8.85
C PHE A 44 -7.63 18.79 9.46
N ASP A 45 -6.99 19.59 10.33
CA ASP A 45 -7.61 20.84 10.79
C ASP A 45 -7.89 21.76 9.62
N TYR A 46 -6.93 21.91 8.70
CA TYR A 46 -7.11 22.72 7.50
C TYR A 46 -8.31 22.23 6.69
N ARG A 47 -8.33 20.95 6.31
CA ARG A 47 -9.40 20.37 5.51
C ARG A 47 -10.76 20.40 6.19
N TYR A 48 -10.81 20.26 7.50
CA TYR A 48 -12.05 20.31 8.28
C TYR A 48 -12.58 21.73 8.40
N MET A 49 -11.70 22.70 8.75
CA MET A 49 -12.09 24.08 8.99
C MET A 49 -12.42 24.84 7.69
N ILE A 50 -11.89 24.39 6.54
CA ILE A 50 -12.16 25.04 5.25
C ILE A 50 -13.52 24.61 4.67
N LYS A 51 -14.10 23.50 5.11
CA LYS A 51 -15.42 23.02 4.67
C LYS A 51 -16.54 23.82 5.35
N ASP A 52 -16.79 25.01 4.84
CA ASP A 52 -17.88 25.88 5.22
C ASP A 52 -18.16 26.86 4.07
N GLU A 53 -19.38 27.41 4.00
CA GLU A 53 -19.76 28.41 3.00
C GLU A 53 -19.19 29.82 3.31
N TYR A 54 -18.76 30.04 4.55
CA TYR A 54 -18.10 31.29 4.98
C TYR A 54 -16.94 30.96 5.91
N VAL A 55 -15.75 31.44 5.60
CA VAL A 55 -14.55 31.24 6.43
C VAL A 55 -13.78 32.55 6.59
N GLU A 56 -13.28 32.78 7.81
CA GLU A 56 -12.32 33.85 8.12
C GLU A 56 -10.89 33.26 8.10
N VAL A 57 -10.07 33.66 7.13
CA VAL A 57 -8.70 33.19 6.96
C VAL A 57 -7.72 34.28 7.35
N LEU A 58 -6.91 34.05 8.38
CA LEU A 58 -5.83 34.93 8.80
C LEU A 58 -4.51 34.49 8.19
N ILE A 59 -3.92 35.33 7.37
CA ILE A 59 -2.60 35.11 6.78
C ILE A 59 -1.62 36.18 7.24
N ARG A 60 -0.33 35.90 7.12
CA ARG A 60 0.75 36.88 7.32
C ARG A 60 1.60 36.95 6.05
N LYS A 61 1.73 38.16 5.52
CA LYS A 61 2.56 38.50 4.37
C LYS A 61 4.07 38.38 4.73
N PRO A 62 4.99 38.25 3.75
CA PRO A 62 6.42 38.20 4.00
C PRO A 62 7.01 39.44 4.71
N ASP A 63 6.39 40.59 4.58
CA ASP A 63 6.78 41.84 5.28
C ASP A 63 6.30 41.91 6.74
N GLY A 64 5.48 40.93 7.18
CA GLY A 64 4.95 40.78 8.54
C GLY A 64 3.55 41.41 8.73
N GLU A 65 2.94 41.96 7.69
CA GLU A 65 1.56 42.41 7.75
C GLU A 65 0.60 41.21 7.89
N GLU A 66 -0.41 41.32 8.74
CA GLU A 66 -1.45 40.31 8.89
C GLU A 66 -2.74 40.74 8.22
N TRP A 67 -3.28 39.88 7.36
CA TRP A 67 -4.53 40.09 6.64
C TRP A 67 -5.59 39.11 7.12
N LEU A 68 -6.76 39.64 7.48
CA LEU A 68 -7.94 38.82 7.76
C LEU A 68 -8.82 38.86 6.49
N LEU A 69 -8.95 37.70 5.85
CA LEU A 69 -9.72 37.51 4.64
C LEU A 69 -11.08 36.92 5.01
N GLU A 70 -12.16 37.56 4.62
CA GLU A 70 -13.53 37.07 4.73
C GLU A 70 -13.91 36.44 3.39
N ILE A 71 -14.14 35.13 3.36
CA ILE A 71 -14.31 34.36 2.13
C ILE A 71 -15.68 33.68 2.14
N GLU A 72 -16.51 34.04 1.16
CA GLU A 72 -17.74 33.31 0.81
C GLU A 72 -17.44 32.36 -0.36
N LYS A 73 -17.79 31.09 -0.26
CA LYS A 73 -17.49 30.04 -1.23
C LYS A 73 -18.51 28.92 -1.16
N GLU A 74 -18.47 27.96 -2.10
CA GLU A 74 -19.22 26.72 -1.95
C GLU A 74 -18.61 25.87 -0.81
N TYR A 75 -19.42 25.03 -0.19
CA TYR A 75 -19.05 24.28 1.02
C TYR A 75 -17.76 23.46 0.86
N ASP A 76 -17.60 22.76 -0.27
CA ASP A 76 -16.47 21.86 -0.53
C ASP A 76 -15.31 22.53 -1.29
N ASP A 77 -15.40 23.81 -1.67
CA ASP A 77 -14.33 24.50 -2.35
C ASP A 77 -13.10 24.65 -1.44
N ASP A 78 -11.93 24.29 -1.97
CA ASP A 78 -10.62 24.52 -1.32
C ASP A 78 -10.10 25.94 -1.67
N LEU A 79 -9.19 26.46 -0.86
CA LEU A 79 -8.54 27.74 -1.17
C LEU A 79 -7.70 27.67 -2.44
N GLY A 80 -7.19 26.50 -2.81
CA GLY A 80 -6.29 26.31 -3.94
C GLY A 80 -4.86 26.69 -3.62
N VAL A 81 -4.34 26.19 -2.48
CA VAL A 81 -2.96 26.44 -2.05
C VAL A 81 -2.24 25.12 -1.75
N GLU A 82 -0.92 25.10 -1.99
CA GLU A 82 -0.04 24.08 -1.46
C GLU A 82 0.86 24.61 -0.35
N PHE A 83 1.02 23.82 0.70
CA PHE A 83 1.92 24.16 1.80
C PHE A 83 3.30 23.56 1.60
N GLU A 84 4.36 24.20 2.11
CA GLU A 84 5.73 23.69 2.08
C GLU A 84 5.85 22.28 2.69
N ASN A 85 5.09 22.02 3.75
CA ASN A 85 4.92 20.70 4.33
C ASN A 85 3.46 20.24 4.13
N GLY A 86 3.24 19.24 3.29
CA GLY A 86 1.90 18.72 2.99
C GLY A 86 1.12 18.18 4.19
N LEU A 87 1.80 17.74 5.27
CA LEU A 87 1.15 17.40 6.54
C LEU A 87 0.94 18.61 7.47
N MET A 88 1.49 19.77 7.14
CA MET A 88 1.45 21.00 7.93
C MET A 88 2.07 20.86 9.34
N SER A 89 2.74 19.76 9.60
CA SER A 89 3.53 19.51 10.83
C SER A 89 4.48 18.34 10.63
N ASP A 90 5.43 18.14 11.57
CA ASP A 90 6.44 17.09 11.46
C ASP A 90 5.82 15.69 11.45
N TYR A 91 6.47 14.75 10.72
CA TYR A 91 6.13 13.33 10.74
C TYR A 91 6.31 12.73 12.12
N ARG A 92 5.44 11.80 12.50
CA ARG A 92 5.50 11.06 13.76
C ARG A 92 6.14 9.70 13.56
N SER A 93 7.41 9.57 13.84
CA SER A 93 8.13 8.30 13.75
C SER A 93 7.62 7.27 14.77
N CYS A 94 7.66 6.00 14.37
CA CYS A 94 7.30 4.87 15.22
C CYS A 94 8.28 4.71 16.40
N SER A 95 7.74 4.56 17.61
CA SER A 95 8.52 4.33 18.83
C SER A 95 8.66 2.84 19.21
N ASN A 96 8.04 1.93 18.44
CA ASN A 96 8.04 0.50 18.70
C ASN A 96 9.32 -0.19 18.22
N LYS A 97 9.59 -1.38 18.79
CA LYS A 97 10.63 -2.31 18.35
C LYS A 97 10.01 -3.69 18.15
N CYS A 98 9.10 -3.76 17.17
CA CYS A 98 8.35 -4.98 16.92
C CYS A 98 9.26 -6.15 16.58
N ILE A 99 8.99 -7.34 17.15
CA ILE A 99 9.78 -8.55 16.90
C ILE A 99 9.81 -8.99 15.43
N PHE A 100 8.83 -8.52 14.64
CA PHE A 100 8.63 -8.80 13.21
C PHE A 100 8.93 -7.62 12.29
N CYS A 101 9.40 -6.47 12.82
CA CYS A 101 9.60 -5.26 12.04
C CYS A 101 10.53 -5.51 10.84
N PHE A 102 10.02 -5.30 9.62
CA PHE A 102 10.81 -5.54 8.41
C PHE A 102 11.93 -4.48 8.26
N ILE A 103 11.68 -3.24 8.70
CA ILE A 103 12.70 -2.17 8.65
C ILE A 103 13.92 -2.50 9.51
N ASP A 104 13.73 -3.22 10.66
CA ASP A 104 14.85 -3.67 11.49
C ASP A 104 15.68 -4.79 10.83
N GLN A 105 15.19 -5.37 9.74
CA GLN A 105 15.83 -6.40 8.93
C GLN A 105 16.41 -5.86 7.62
N MET A 106 16.42 -4.53 7.44
CA MET A 106 17.01 -3.90 6.26
C MET A 106 18.54 -3.92 6.37
N PRO A 107 19.27 -4.22 5.28
CA PRO A 107 20.73 -4.15 5.27
C PRO A 107 21.21 -2.71 5.47
N PRO A 108 22.39 -2.48 6.05
CA PRO A 108 22.93 -1.15 6.17
C PRO A 108 23.37 -0.58 4.80
N GLY A 109 23.33 0.74 4.66
CA GLY A 109 23.85 1.45 3.49
C GLY A 109 22.86 1.67 2.35
N MET A 110 21.60 1.40 2.55
CA MET A 110 20.52 1.80 1.64
C MET A 110 20.15 3.29 1.85
N ARG A 111 19.34 3.86 0.96
CA ARG A 111 18.86 5.24 1.10
C ARG A 111 18.12 5.46 2.41
N GLU A 112 18.28 6.62 3.02
CA GLU A 112 17.82 6.94 4.38
C GLU A 112 16.30 6.77 4.53
N THR A 113 15.53 7.07 3.49
CA THR A 113 14.07 6.98 3.50
C THR A 113 13.55 5.56 3.78
N LEU A 114 14.31 4.51 3.45
CA LEU A 114 13.94 3.11 3.70
C LEU A 114 14.05 2.69 5.18
N TYR A 115 14.75 3.48 5.99
CA TYR A 115 14.86 3.22 7.44
C TYR A 115 13.87 4.01 8.28
N PHE A 116 13.06 4.85 7.63
CA PHE A 116 12.03 5.59 8.34
C PHE A 116 10.89 4.66 8.77
N LYS A 117 10.64 4.62 10.07
CA LYS A 117 9.53 3.85 10.64
C LYS A 117 8.35 4.78 10.85
N ASP A 118 7.31 4.57 10.08
CA ASP A 118 6.06 5.31 10.20
C ASP A 118 5.14 4.71 11.28
N ASP A 119 4.50 5.59 12.06
CA ASP A 119 3.36 5.29 12.94
C ASP A 119 2.53 6.58 13.12
N ASP A 120 2.34 7.31 12.04
CA ASP A 120 1.61 8.57 12.00
C ASP A 120 0.16 8.34 11.56
N SER A 121 -0.80 8.59 12.45
CA SER A 121 -2.21 8.37 12.17
C SER A 121 -2.73 9.15 10.95
N ARG A 122 -2.10 10.28 10.59
CA ARG A 122 -2.48 11.05 9.40
C ARG A 122 -2.21 10.28 8.11
N LEU A 123 -1.10 9.54 8.06
CA LEU A 123 -0.75 8.73 6.89
C LEU A 123 -1.68 7.52 6.73
N SER A 124 -2.38 7.10 7.79
CA SER A 124 -3.43 6.09 7.67
C SER A 124 -4.55 6.57 6.75
N PHE A 125 -4.99 7.82 6.90
CA PHE A 125 -6.07 8.39 6.08
C PHE A 125 -5.60 8.91 4.71
N LEU A 126 -4.34 9.37 4.63
CA LEU A 126 -3.81 9.99 3.39
C LEU A 126 -3.17 8.98 2.44
N GLN A 127 -2.62 7.90 2.96
CA GLN A 127 -1.81 6.93 2.21
C GLN A 127 -2.17 5.47 2.51
N GLY A 128 -3.18 5.22 3.36
CA GLY A 128 -3.57 3.87 3.73
C GLY A 128 -2.60 3.15 4.68
N ASN A 129 -1.66 3.85 5.31
CA ASN A 129 -0.67 3.22 6.19
C ASN A 129 -1.30 2.59 7.42
N TYR A 130 -0.79 1.43 7.83
CA TYR A 130 -1.22 0.72 9.03
C TYR A 130 -0.48 1.23 10.26
N ILE A 131 -1.21 1.76 11.23
CA ILE A 131 -0.67 2.34 12.47
C ILE A 131 -0.91 1.45 13.67
N THR A 132 -0.02 1.52 14.66
CA THR A 132 -0.11 0.68 15.87
C THR A 132 -0.99 1.28 16.97
N LEU A 133 -1.50 2.48 16.80
CA LEU A 133 -2.17 3.31 17.81
C LEU A 133 -1.27 3.75 18.99
N THR A 134 -0.02 3.26 19.08
CA THR A 134 0.83 3.49 20.26
C THR A 134 1.32 4.93 20.35
N ASN A 135 1.43 5.64 19.24
CA ASN A 135 1.78 7.06 19.19
C ASN A 135 0.60 8.00 19.46
N MET A 136 -0.64 7.47 19.43
CA MET A 136 -1.86 8.27 19.59
C MET A 136 -2.15 8.56 21.07
N LYS A 137 -2.76 9.72 21.29
CA LYS A 137 -3.35 10.14 22.56
C LYS A 137 -4.88 10.15 22.44
N GLN A 138 -5.59 10.25 23.56
CA GLN A 138 -7.05 10.35 23.54
C GLN A 138 -7.54 11.49 22.66
N LYS A 139 -6.91 12.67 22.73
CA LYS A 139 -7.26 13.80 21.87
C LYS A 139 -7.21 13.52 20.36
N ASP A 140 -6.28 12.61 19.95
CA ASP A 140 -6.16 12.25 18.53
C ASP A 140 -7.36 11.36 18.10
N VAL A 141 -7.80 10.46 18.99
CA VAL A 141 -9.00 9.62 18.79
C VAL A 141 -10.27 10.47 18.79
N ASP A 142 -10.41 11.36 19.79
CA ASP A 142 -11.56 12.25 19.89
C ASP A 142 -11.71 13.10 18.62
N ARG A 143 -10.60 13.59 18.08
CA ARG A 143 -10.56 14.37 16.85
C ARG A 143 -10.94 13.55 15.60
N ILE A 144 -10.47 12.31 15.49
CA ILE A 144 -10.87 11.40 14.41
C ILE A 144 -12.38 11.19 14.41
N ILE A 145 -12.97 10.99 15.59
CA ILE A 145 -14.42 10.82 15.75
C ILE A 145 -15.17 12.11 15.40
N GLU A 146 -14.71 13.26 15.89
CA GLU A 146 -15.33 14.57 15.64
C GLU A 146 -15.33 14.92 14.14
N MET A 147 -14.21 14.67 13.46
CA MET A 147 -14.04 14.97 12.04
C MET A 147 -14.56 13.85 11.13
N GLN A 148 -15.06 12.74 11.70
CA GLN A 148 -15.55 11.57 10.96
C GLN A 148 -14.51 11.03 9.96
N LEU A 149 -13.22 11.01 10.34
CA LEU A 149 -12.15 10.49 9.48
C LEU A 149 -12.23 8.96 9.43
N ALA A 150 -12.37 8.41 8.21
CA ALA A 150 -12.49 6.97 7.98
C ALA A 150 -12.02 6.61 6.55
N PRO A 151 -11.60 5.34 6.30
CA PRO A 151 -11.29 4.33 7.30
C PRO A 151 -9.94 4.57 7.98
N ILE A 152 -9.76 4.07 9.20
CA ILE A 152 -8.46 4.01 9.86
C ILE A 152 -7.87 2.59 9.76
N ASN A 153 -6.62 2.47 9.33
CA ASN A 153 -5.93 1.20 9.18
C ASN A 153 -5.06 0.89 10.41
N ILE A 154 -5.32 -0.23 11.08
CA ILE A 154 -4.78 -0.53 12.42
C ILE A 154 -3.95 -1.81 12.40
N SER A 155 -2.66 -1.69 12.74
CA SER A 155 -1.77 -2.82 13.04
C SER A 155 -2.09 -3.40 14.42
N VAL A 156 -3.01 -4.37 14.46
CA VAL A 156 -3.52 -4.96 15.71
C VAL A 156 -2.54 -5.95 16.31
N GLN A 157 -2.06 -6.88 15.52
CA GLN A 157 -1.16 -8.00 15.81
C GLN A 157 -1.76 -9.07 16.75
N THR A 158 -2.38 -8.66 17.84
CA THR A 158 -3.11 -9.50 18.80
C THR A 158 -3.98 -8.60 19.69
N THR A 159 -5.10 -9.14 20.15
CA THR A 159 -5.96 -8.49 21.17
C THR A 159 -5.58 -8.83 22.59
N ASN A 160 -4.60 -9.73 22.80
CA ASN A 160 -4.01 -10.02 24.09
C ASN A 160 -3.08 -8.85 24.53
N PRO A 161 -3.43 -8.05 25.57
CA PRO A 161 -2.67 -6.86 25.89
C PRO A 161 -1.23 -7.15 26.32
N GLU A 162 -1.00 -8.25 27.03
CA GLU A 162 0.34 -8.62 27.48
C GLU A 162 1.20 -9.08 26.32
N LEU A 163 0.63 -9.92 25.44
CA LEU A 163 1.31 -10.38 24.25
C LEU A 163 1.61 -9.23 23.28
N ARG A 164 0.68 -8.30 23.13
CA ARG A 164 0.88 -7.10 22.30
C ARG A 164 2.05 -6.25 22.80
N CYS A 165 2.17 -6.06 24.12
CA CYS A 165 3.33 -5.37 24.69
C CYS A 165 4.65 -6.08 24.35
N LYS A 166 4.67 -7.42 24.35
CA LYS A 166 5.86 -8.20 24.00
C LYS A 166 6.17 -8.08 22.50
N MET A 167 5.17 -8.24 21.64
CA MET A 167 5.34 -8.22 20.19
C MET A 167 5.82 -6.85 19.69
N LEU A 168 5.28 -5.76 20.21
CA LEU A 168 5.65 -4.40 19.83
C LEU A 168 6.85 -3.86 20.62
N HIS A 169 7.31 -4.62 21.60
CA HIS A 169 8.33 -4.19 22.58
C HIS A 169 8.02 -2.81 23.17
N ASN A 170 6.76 -2.58 23.51
CA ASN A 170 6.24 -1.33 24.04
C ASN A 170 5.26 -1.60 25.19
N ARG A 171 5.62 -1.19 26.38
CA ARG A 171 4.85 -1.45 27.61
C ARG A 171 3.44 -0.84 27.61
N PHE A 172 3.17 0.12 26.75
CA PHE A 172 1.87 0.78 26.63
C PHE A 172 0.99 0.21 25.52
N ALA A 173 1.52 -0.69 24.68
CA ALA A 173 0.82 -1.17 23.51
C ALA A 173 -0.50 -1.88 23.83
N GLY A 174 -0.55 -2.61 24.97
CA GLY A 174 -1.76 -3.30 25.40
C GLY A 174 -2.88 -2.33 25.81
N GLU A 175 -2.53 -1.22 26.50
CA GLU A 175 -3.52 -0.21 26.92
C GLU A 175 -4.16 0.52 25.73
N LYS A 176 -3.46 0.58 24.59
CA LYS A 176 -3.93 1.26 23.38
C LYS A 176 -5.04 0.50 22.64
N LEU A 177 -5.24 -0.77 22.95
CA LEU A 177 -6.36 -1.55 22.41
C LEU A 177 -7.72 -0.93 22.77
N LYS A 178 -7.84 -0.19 23.89
CA LYS A 178 -9.05 0.53 24.25
C LYS A 178 -9.51 1.53 23.18
N PHE A 179 -8.61 2.04 22.34
CA PHE A 179 -8.97 2.95 21.25
C PHE A 179 -9.85 2.27 20.19
N LEU A 180 -9.82 0.94 20.08
CA LEU A 180 -10.77 0.21 19.24
C LEU A 180 -12.21 0.37 19.76
N ASP A 181 -12.40 0.34 21.09
CA ASP A 181 -13.70 0.55 21.71
C ASP A 181 -14.20 1.98 21.47
N ASP A 182 -13.30 2.97 21.61
CA ASP A 182 -13.63 4.38 21.39
C ASP A 182 -14.00 4.66 19.94
N LEU A 183 -13.23 4.15 18.97
CA LEU A 183 -13.48 4.28 17.53
C LEU A 183 -14.79 3.58 17.12
N TYR A 184 -15.03 2.38 17.65
CA TYR A 184 -16.29 1.67 17.44
C TYR A 184 -17.50 2.44 17.96
N ALA A 185 -17.39 2.99 19.18
CA ALA A 185 -18.45 3.82 19.75
C ALA A 185 -18.69 5.12 18.96
N GLY A 186 -17.64 5.64 18.31
CA GLY A 186 -17.71 6.78 17.40
C GLY A 186 -18.14 6.44 15.98
N HIS A 187 -18.47 5.18 15.70
CA HIS A 187 -18.86 4.67 14.38
C HIS A 187 -17.81 4.89 13.28
N VAL A 188 -16.51 4.91 13.65
CA VAL A 188 -15.41 5.06 12.71
C VAL A 188 -15.12 3.72 12.02
N GLU A 189 -15.11 3.70 10.70
CA GLU A 189 -14.72 2.51 9.95
C GLU A 189 -13.23 2.20 10.15
N MET A 190 -12.93 0.92 10.38
CA MET A 190 -11.58 0.43 10.69
C MET A 190 -11.21 -0.73 9.78
N ASN A 191 -9.96 -0.81 9.38
CA ASN A 191 -9.35 -2.00 8.81
C ASN A 191 -8.23 -2.48 9.73
N GLY A 192 -8.20 -3.78 10.00
CA GLY A 192 -7.20 -4.39 10.85
C GLY A 192 -6.13 -5.15 10.06
N GLN A 193 -4.94 -5.27 10.64
CA GLN A 193 -3.87 -6.13 10.15
C GLN A 193 -3.28 -6.93 11.29
N ILE A 194 -3.03 -8.21 11.05
CA ILE A 194 -2.31 -9.12 11.95
C ILE A 194 -1.11 -9.67 11.19
N VAL A 195 0.09 -9.27 11.58
CA VAL A 195 1.32 -9.94 11.16
C VAL A 195 1.48 -11.18 12.03
N LEU A 196 1.29 -12.35 11.41
CA LEU A 196 1.30 -13.63 12.11
C LEU A 196 2.73 -14.14 12.27
N CYS A 197 3.12 -14.39 13.52
CA CYS A 197 4.42 -14.90 13.90
C CYS A 197 4.26 -16.32 14.49
N LYS A 198 4.86 -17.32 13.85
CA LYS A 198 4.80 -18.72 14.26
C LYS A 198 5.23 -18.89 15.72
N GLY A 199 4.40 -19.59 16.50
CA GLY A 199 4.64 -19.86 17.92
C GLY A 199 4.48 -18.62 18.84
N VAL A 200 3.97 -17.50 18.33
CA VAL A 200 3.80 -16.27 19.11
C VAL A 200 2.34 -15.85 19.20
N ASN A 201 1.72 -15.44 18.10
CA ASN A 201 0.33 -14.98 18.05
C ASN A 201 -0.53 -15.83 17.11
N ASP A 202 -0.07 -17.03 16.75
CA ASP A 202 -0.79 -18.02 15.96
C ASP A 202 -1.78 -18.86 16.80
N LYS A 203 -2.45 -19.80 16.18
CA LYS A 203 -3.35 -20.80 16.81
C LYS A 203 -4.39 -20.16 17.74
N ASP A 204 -4.38 -20.46 19.02
CA ASP A 204 -5.37 -19.98 19.99
C ASP A 204 -5.33 -18.45 20.17
N GLU A 205 -4.16 -17.81 20.02
CA GLU A 205 -4.04 -16.36 20.08
C GLU A 205 -4.61 -15.68 18.83
N LEU A 206 -4.44 -16.29 17.64
CA LEU A 206 -5.09 -15.82 16.42
C LEU A 206 -6.61 -15.96 16.55
N LYS A 207 -7.09 -17.14 16.97
CA LYS A 207 -8.51 -17.39 17.22
C LYS A 207 -9.09 -16.35 18.17
N ARG A 208 -8.45 -16.11 19.30
CA ARG A 208 -8.84 -15.09 20.27
C ARG A 208 -8.95 -13.70 19.62
N SER A 209 -7.92 -13.32 18.85
CA SER A 209 -7.89 -12.01 18.20
C SER A 209 -9.04 -11.86 17.19
N ILE A 210 -9.37 -12.90 16.42
CA ILE A 210 -10.50 -12.90 15.50
C ILE A 210 -11.82 -12.72 16.28
N GLU A 211 -12.04 -13.51 17.35
CA GLU A 211 -13.25 -13.44 18.17
C GLU A 211 -13.45 -12.07 18.85
N ASP A 212 -12.36 -11.48 19.28
CA ASP A 212 -12.38 -10.14 19.89
C ASP A 212 -12.66 -9.05 18.85
N LEU A 213 -12.05 -9.13 17.66
CA LEU A 213 -12.25 -8.13 16.60
C LEU A 213 -13.62 -8.21 15.95
N MET A 214 -14.24 -9.39 15.89
CA MET A 214 -15.62 -9.56 15.41
C MET A 214 -16.65 -8.72 16.22
N LYS A 215 -16.33 -8.35 17.46
CA LYS A 215 -17.21 -7.50 18.29
C LYS A 215 -17.36 -6.08 17.75
N TYR A 216 -16.44 -5.67 16.88
CA TYR A 216 -16.44 -4.34 16.26
C TYR A 216 -17.14 -4.30 14.89
N LEU A 217 -17.71 -5.43 14.43
CA LEU A 217 -18.55 -5.42 13.22
C LEU A 217 -19.82 -4.57 13.45
N PRO A 218 -20.32 -3.82 12.45
CA PRO A 218 -19.80 -3.76 11.08
C PRO A 218 -18.71 -2.71 10.85
N PHE A 219 -18.27 -1.97 11.85
CA PHE A 219 -17.29 -0.87 11.67
C PHE A 219 -15.84 -1.37 11.50
N MET A 220 -15.48 -2.54 12.03
CA MET A 220 -14.27 -3.23 11.60
C MET A 220 -14.57 -3.95 10.29
N ARG A 221 -14.37 -3.24 9.18
CA ARG A 221 -14.78 -3.69 7.83
C ARG A 221 -13.99 -4.90 7.36
N SER A 222 -12.70 -4.93 7.65
CA SER A 222 -11.82 -5.99 7.19
C SER A 222 -10.62 -6.17 8.11
N VAL A 223 -10.12 -7.41 8.23
CA VAL A 223 -8.85 -7.73 8.92
C VAL A 223 -8.03 -8.66 8.03
N SER A 224 -6.81 -8.24 7.68
CA SER A 224 -5.85 -9.10 6.97
C SER A 224 -4.96 -9.85 7.94
N VAL A 225 -4.68 -11.11 7.65
CA VAL A 225 -3.68 -11.93 8.33
C VAL A 225 -2.57 -12.23 7.34
N VAL A 226 -1.37 -11.71 7.61
CA VAL A 226 -0.20 -11.84 6.73
C VAL A 226 0.93 -12.55 7.48
N PRO A 227 1.72 -13.43 6.85
CA PRO A 227 2.87 -14.03 7.53
C PRO A 227 3.97 -13.01 7.76
N ALA A 228 4.76 -13.19 8.81
CA ALA A 228 5.92 -12.36 9.06
C ALA A 228 7.01 -12.61 8.02
N GLY A 229 7.40 -11.59 7.26
CA GLY A 229 8.52 -11.65 6.32
C GLY A 229 9.86 -11.71 7.07
N LEU A 230 10.73 -12.67 6.69
CA LEU A 230 12.02 -12.88 7.35
C LEU A 230 13.15 -12.75 6.33
N SER A 231 13.93 -11.64 6.43
CA SER A 231 15.13 -11.47 5.61
C SER A 231 16.33 -12.21 6.21
N LYS A 232 17.44 -12.30 5.47
CA LYS A 232 18.70 -12.85 5.99
C LYS A 232 19.41 -11.94 7.02
N TYR A 233 18.98 -10.70 7.18
CA TYR A 233 19.59 -9.69 8.08
C TYR A 233 18.92 -9.69 9.46
N ARG A 234 18.86 -10.85 10.10
CA ARG A 234 18.18 -11.03 11.40
C ARG A 234 19.12 -11.30 12.58
N GLU A 235 20.42 -11.09 12.41
CA GLU A 235 21.37 -11.27 13.51
C GLU A 235 21.04 -10.32 14.68
N GLY A 236 20.89 -10.88 15.87
CA GLY A 236 20.54 -10.13 17.09
C GLY A 236 19.07 -9.73 17.22
N LEU A 237 18.22 -10.04 16.24
CA LEU A 237 16.77 -9.83 16.34
C LEU A 237 16.08 -11.03 16.99
N TYR A 238 14.81 -10.83 17.36
CA TYR A 238 13.98 -11.88 17.95
C TYR A 238 13.90 -13.08 17.00
N PRO A 239 14.14 -14.33 17.47
CA PRO A 239 14.10 -15.51 16.62
C PRO A 239 12.66 -15.81 16.19
N LEU A 240 12.38 -15.65 14.92
CA LEU A 240 11.11 -16.04 14.28
C LEU A 240 11.38 -17.16 13.29
N GLU A 241 10.37 -18.00 13.09
CA GLU A 241 10.38 -19.11 12.15
C GLU A 241 9.31 -18.91 11.07
N LEU A 242 9.56 -19.46 9.88
CA LEU A 242 8.59 -19.51 8.80
C LEU A 242 7.54 -20.60 9.07
N PHE A 243 6.36 -20.37 8.55
CA PHE A 243 5.31 -21.39 8.50
C PHE A 243 5.61 -22.42 7.41
N ASP A 244 5.20 -23.65 7.63
CA ASP A 244 5.18 -24.69 6.60
C ASP A 244 3.78 -24.82 5.98
N LYS A 245 3.67 -25.74 5.01
CA LYS A 245 2.42 -25.97 4.27
C LYS A 245 1.25 -26.37 5.18
N GLU A 246 1.46 -27.34 6.08
CA GLU A 246 0.41 -27.87 6.97
C GLU A 246 -0.05 -26.77 7.94
N GLU A 247 0.86 -25.94 8.42
CA GLU A 247 0.54 -24.80 9.29
C GLU A 247 -0.24 -23.72 8.53
N ALA A 248 0.12 -23.45 7.28
CA ALA A 248 -0.61 -22.51 6.42
C ALA A 248 -2.04 -23.00 6.13
N GLU A 249 -2.22 -24.29 5.86
CA GLU A 249 -3.55 -24.91 5.73
C GLU A 249 -4.39 -24.69 7.00
N GLY A 250 -3.80 -24.86 8.18
CA GLY A 250 -4.48 -24.64 9.45
C GLY A 250 -4.88 -23.18 9.69
N VAL A 251 -4.06 -22.21 9.23
CA VAL A 251 -4.38 -20.79 9.27
C VAL A 251 -5.57 -20.48 8.35
N ILE A 252 -5.55 -20.97 7.11
CA ILE A 252 -6.65 -20.79 6.15
C ILE A 252 -7.94 -21.38 6.71
N ASP A 253 -7.93 -22.64 7.17
CA ASP A 253 -9.10 -23.32 7.71
C ASP A 253 -9.74 -22.54 8.90
N LEU A 254 -8.89 -22.01 9.78
CA LEU A 254 -9.35 -21.18 10.89
C LEU A 254 -10.03 -19.91 10.37
N ILE A 255 -9.38 -19.17 9.50
CA ILE A 255 -9.90 -17.91 8.92
C ILE A 255 -11.20 -18.16 8.19
N GLU A 256 -11.27 -19.13 7.29
CA GLU A 256 -12.48 -19.44 6.51
C GLU A 256 -13.66 -19.85 7.39
N SER A 257 -13.40 -20.52 8.51
CA SER A 257 -14.44 -20.86 9.49
C SER A 257 -15.10 -19.63 10.12
N TYR A 258 -14.33 -18.54 10.29
CA TYR A 258 -14.81 -17.26 10.82
C TYR A 258 -15.40 -16.36 9.73
N GLN A 259 -14.88 -16.39 8.52
CA GLN A 259 -15.47 -15.73 7.36
C GLN A 259 -16.93 -16.16 7.19
N LYS A 260 -17.17 -17.48 7.23
CA LYS A 260 -18.54 -18.00 7.11
C LYS A 260 -19.47 -17.45 8.21
N LYS A 261 -19.02 -17.41 9.46
CA LYS A 261 -19.82 -16.88 10.57
C LYS A 261 -20.13 -15.40 10.41
N ALA A 262 -19.10 -14.61 10.05
CA ALA A 262 -19.25 -13.18 9.87
C ALA A 262 -20.19 -12.86 8.68
N TYR A 263 -20.07 -13.60 7.59
CA TYR A 263 -20.93 -13.44 6.43
C TYR A 263 -22.40 -13.80 6.72
N ASP A 264 -22.64 -14.91 7.43
CA ASP A 264 -23.99 -15.35 7.80
C ASP A 264 -24.70 -14.30 8.71
N GLU A 265 -23.97 -13.53 9.50
CA GLU A 265 -24.54 -12.56 10.46
C GLU A 265 -24.53 -11.11 9.95
N PHE A 266 -23.46 -10.70 9.24
CA PHE A 266 -23.22 -9.30 8.86
C PHE A 266 -23.14 -9.06 7.35
N GLY A 267 -23.09 -10.11 6.52
CA GLY A 267 -22.92 -9.98 5.07
C GLY A 267 -21.49 -9.56 4.64
N LEU A 268 -20.52 -9.69 5.54
CA LEU A 268 -19.10 -9.40 5.30
C LEU A 268 -18.26 -10.62 5.67
N HIS A 269 -17.24 -10.93 4.87
CA HIS A 269 -16.29 -12.00 5.20
C HIS A 269 -15.32 -11.58 6.31
N PHE A 270 -15.08 -10.28 6.44
CA PHE A 270 -14.41 -9.63 7.58
C PHE A 270 -12.92 -9.96 7.73
N ILE A 271 -12.55 -11.26 7.87
CA ILE A 271 -11.16 -11.68 8.11
C ILE A 271 -10.61 -12.44 6.91
N HIS A 272 -9.40 -12.08 6.45
CA HIS A 272 -8.84 -12.61 5.23
C HIS A 272 -7.41 -13.10 5.43
N ALA A 273 -7.13 -14.30 4.92
CA ALA A 273 -5.76 -14.77 4.72
C ALA A 273 -5.18 -14.06 3.48
N SER A 274 -3.92 -13.59 3.58
CA SER A 274 -3.22 -13.07 2.39
C SER A 274 -2.95 -14.19 1.37
N ASP A 275 -2.73 -13.79 0.12
CA ASP A 275 -2.47 -14.73 -0.98
C ASP A 275 -1.27 -15.63 -0.71
N GLU A 276 -0.28 -15.15 0.04
CA GLU A 276 0.89 -15.93 0.43
C GLU A 276 0.52 -17.21 1.21
N TRP A 277 -0.54 -17.18 2.03
CA TRP A 277 -1.02 -18.38 2.73
C TRP A 277 -1.54 -19.42 1.76
N TYR A 278 -2.33 -19.05 0.76
CA TYR A 278 -2.88 -19.96 -0.25
C TYR A 278 -1.77 -20.55 -1.12
N ILE A 279 -0.79 -19.75 -1.50
CA ILE A 279 0.36 -20.22 -2.27
C ILE A 279 1.21 -21.20 -1.44
N LEU A 280 1.48 -20.88 -0.17
CA LEU A 280 2.25 -21.76 0.74
C LEU A 280 1.51 -23.08 1.01
N ALA A 281 0.19 -23.04 1.13
CA ALA A 281 -0.67 -24.19 1.30
C ALA A 281 -0.91 -24.98 0.00
N GLU A 282 -0.48 -24.46 -1.15
CA GLU A 282 -0.80 -24.99 -2.49
C GLU A 282 -2.32 -25.18 -2.69
N ARG A 283 -3.10 -24.20 -2.23
CA ARG A 283 -4.56 -24.14 -2.37
C ARG A 283 -4.95 -23.09 -3.41
N ASP A 284 -6.09 -23.32 -4.06
CA ASP A 284 -6.72 -22.34 -4.94
C ASP A 284 -7.13 -21.08 -4.17
N PHE A 285 -7.04 -19.93 -4.84
CA PHE A 285 -7.51 -18.68 -4.28
C PHE A 285 -9.05 -18.66 -4.18
N PRO A 286 -9.62 -18.04 -3.15
CA PRO A 286 -11.06 -17.84 -3.07
C PRO A 286 -11.63 -17.12 -4.29
N GLU A 287 -12.92 -17.34 -4.55
CA GLU A 287 -13.66 -16.61 -5.58
C GLU A 287 -13.77 -15.13 -5.23
N GLU A 288 -13.89 -14.26 -6.26
CA GLU A 288 -13.93 -12.80 -6.15
C GLU A 288 -14.87 -12.29 -5.04
N GLY A 289 -16.10 -12.82 -4.99
CA GLY A 289 -17.11 -12.41 -4.01
C GLY A 289 -16.72 -12.60 -2.54
N ARG A 290 -15.62 -13.32 -2.25
CA ARG A 290 -15.13 -13.53 -0.88
C ARG A 290 -14.19 -12.46 -0.38
N TYR A 291 -13.82 -11.48 -1.21
CA TYR A 291 -12.87 -10.42 -0.87
C TYR A 291 -13.55 -9.09 -0.49
N ASP A 292 -14.89 -9.03 -0.46
CA ASP A 292 -15.69 -7.86 -0.06
C ASP A 292 -15.29 -6.56 -0.79
N GLY A 293 -14.93 -6.67 -2.08
CA GLY A 293 -14.47 -5.56 -2.90
C GLY A 293 -12.98 -5.22 -2.74
N TYR A 294 -12.17 -6.18 -2.30
CA TYR A 294 -10.71 -6.07 -2.25
C TYR A 294 -10.16 -4.99 -1.31
N ILE A 295 -10.82 -4.78 -0.16
CA ILE A 295 -10.46 -3.75 0.84
C ILE A 295 -9.01 -3.88 1.34
N GLN A 296 -8.43 -5.09 1.32
CA GLN A 296 -7.10 -5.38 1.86
C GLN A 296 -6.05 -5.68 0.76
N LEU A 297 -6.26 -5.17 -0.46
CA LEU A 297 -5.40 -5.47 -1.61
C LEU A 297 -3.92 -5.14 -1.33
N GLU A 298 -3.65 -3.97 -0.72
CA GLU A 298 -2.29 -3.53 -0.34
C GLU A 298 -1.59 -4.44 0.69
N ASN A 299 -2.36 -5.26 1.41
CA ASN A 299 -1.84 -6.30 2.29
C ASN A 299 -1.69 -7.66 1.61
N GLY A 300 -1.76 -7.72 0.28
CA GLY A 300 -1.65 -8.96 -0.47
C GLY A 300 -2.85 -9.89 -0.29
N VAL A 301 -4.05 -9.34 -0.10
CA VAL A 301 -5.30 -10.11 0.01
C VAL A 301 -6.10 -9.95 -1.28
N GLY A 302 -6.17 -11.01 -2.07
CA GLY A 302 -6.92 -11.04 -3.31
C GLY A 302 -6.21 -10.44 -4.53
N MET A 303 -4.95 -10.02 -4.42
CA MET A 303 -4.16 -9.53 -5.56
C MET A 303 -4.06 -10.59 -6.66
N MET A 304 -3.82 -11.84 -6.27
CA MET A 304 -3.69 -12.94 -7.24
C MET A 304 -5.02 -13.28 -7.88
N ARG A 305 -6.13 -13.26 -7.12
CA ARG A 305 -7.48 -13.47 -7.68
C ARG A 305 -7.81 -12.37 -8.69
N LEU A 306 -7.63 -11.12 -8.33
CA LEU A 306 -7.89 -9.97 -9.20
C LEU A 306 -7.06 -10.06 -10.49
N LEU A 307 -5.76 -10.33 -10.36
CA LEU A 307 -4.85 -10.50 -11.50
C LEU A 307 -5.33 -11.62 -12.45
N LEU A 308 -5.76 -12.77 -11.89
CA LEU A 308 -6.28 -13.90 -12.66
C LEU A 308 -7.57 -13.53 -13.40
N ASP A 309 -8.54 -12.97 -12.70
CA ASP A 309 -9.85 -12.66 -13.25
C ASP A 309 -9.77 -11.58 -14.34
N GLU A 310 -8.98 -10.53 -14.12
CA GLU A 310 -8.72 -9.49 -15.14
C GLU A 310 -8.02 -10.05 -16.38
N PHE A 311 -7.01 -10.92 -16.19
CA PHE A 311 -6.30 -11.52 -17.31
C PHE A 311 -7.22 -12.41 -18.15
N TYR A 312 -7.96 -13.31 -17.51
CA TYR A 312 -8.83 -14.23 -18.24
C TYR A 312 -9.96 -13.50 -18.95
N HIS A 313 -10.57 -12.50 -18.28
CA HIS A 313 -11.62 -11.70 -18.90
C HIS A 313 -11.10 -10.94 -20.11
N ALA A 314 -9.99 -10.22 -19.99
CA ALA A 314 -9.39 -9.50 -21.11
C ALA A 314 -8.93 -10.43 -22.25
N PHE A 315 -8.44 -11.62 -21.90
CA PHE A 315 -8.00 -12.60 -22.89
C PHE A 315 -9.18 -13.21 -23.67
N GLU A 316 -10.30 -13.51 -23.00
CA GLU A 316 -11.54 -13.97 -23.63
C GLU A 316 -12.13 -12.87 -24.55
N GLU A 317 -12.25 -11.63 -24.05
CA GLU A 317 -12.71 -10.50 -24.86
C GLU A 317 -11.85 -10.30 -26.11
N LEU A 318 -10.53 -10.40 -25.95
CA LEU A 318 -9.61 -10.31 -27.10
C LEU A 318 -9.87 -11.42 -28.13
N GLN A 319 -10.03 -12.67 -27.69
CA GLN A 319 -10.27 -13.81 -28.58
C GLN A 319 -11.60 -13.73 -29.33
N GLU A 320 -12.62 -13.09 -28.74
CA GLU A 320 -13.93 -12.86 -29.33
C GLU A 320 -13.96 -11.64 -30.26
N SER A 321 -12.94 -10.78 -30.21
CA SER A 321 -12.88 -9.56 -31.00
C SER A 321 -12.67 -9.80 -32.48
N GLU A 322 -13.19 -8.90 -33.34
CA GLU A 322 -12.96 -8.92 -34.78
C GLU A 322 -11.49 -8.73 -35.19
N GLU A 323 -10.69 -8.15 -34.26
CA GLU A 323 -9.28 -7.87 -34.49
C GLU A 323 -8.37 -9.07 -34.21
N TYR A 324 -8.82 -10.05 -33.42
CA TYR A 324 -8.02 -11.19 -32.99
C TYR A 324 -7.29 -11.92 -34.11
N PRO A 325 -7.94 -12.29 -35.26
CA PRO A 325 -7.25 -12.98 -36.35
C PRO A 325 -6.08 -12.15 -36.94
N LYS A 326 -6.28 -10.83 -37.04
CA LYS A 326 -5.25 -9.90 -37.55
C LYS A 326 -4.09 -9.78 -36.59
N LEU A 327 -4.38 -9.64 -35.29
CA LEU A 327 -3.39 -9.56 -34.24
C LEU A 327 -2.58 -10.85 -34.14
N LYS A 328 -3.23 -12.00 -34.20
CA LYS A 328 -2.60 -13.33 -34.16
C LYS A 328 -1.58 -13.52 -35.26
N GLU A 329 -1.88 -13.04 -36.48
CA GLU A 329 -0.96 -13.11 -37.61
C GLU A 329 0.12 -12.02 -37.60
N GLY A 330 -0.22 -10.84 -37.08
CA GLY A 330 0.60 -9.64 -37.15
C GLY A 330 1.64 -9.53 -36.06
N ILE A 331 1.33 -9.97 -34.81
CA ILE A 331 2.22 -9.84 -33.68
C ILE A 331 3.33 -10.89 -33.72
N ALA A 332 4.56 -10.44 -33.78
CA ALA A 332 5.75 -11.28 -33.67
C ALA A 332 6.80 -10.58 -32.79
N ARG A 333 7.12 -11.17 -31.64
CA ARG A 333 8.11 -10.61 -30.71
C ARG A 333 8.71 -11.68 -29.80
N THR A 334 9.93 -11.42 -29.34
CA THR A 334 10.62 -12.23 -28.34
C THR A 334 11.04 -11.32 -27.20
N PHE A 335 10.64 -11.63 -25.98
CA PHE A 335 10.92 -10.80 -24.81
C PHE A 335 10.93 -11.63 -23.53
N THR A 336 11.44 -11.01 -22.47
CA THR A 336 11.52 -11.62 -21.13
C THR A 336 10.59 -10.89 -20.16
N ILE A 337 9.91 -11.64 -19.29
CA ILE A 337 9.18 -11.13 -18.14
C ILE A 337 9.95 -11.56 -16.89
N ALA A 338 10.35 -10.63 -16.03
CA ALA A 338 10.96 -10.95 -14.75
C ALA A 338 9.94 -10.82 -13.63
N THR A 339 9.91 -11.81 -12.76
CA THR A 339 9.07 -11.82 -11.56
C THR A 339 9.76 -12.61 -10.44
N ALA A 340 9.30 -12.45 -9.19
CA ALA A 340 9.80 -13.25 -8.08
C ALA A 340 9.06 -14.58 -7.92
N LYS A 341 9.56 -15.42 -7.03
CA LYS A 341 9.11 -16.81 -6.84
C LYS A 341 7.60 -16.93 -6.58
N LEU A 342 7.01 -15.99 -5.83
CA LEU A 342 5.62 -16.08 -5.41
C LEU A 342 4.65 -16.03 -6.60
N ALA A 343 4.82 -15.07 -7.49
CA ALA A 343 3.95 -14.89 -8.66
C ALA A 343 4.39 -15.71 -9.89
N TYR A 344 5.60 -16.31 -9.87
CA TYR A 344 6.17 -17.00 -11.02
C TYR A 344 5.23 -18.05 -11.65
N PRO A 345 4.56 -18.96 -10.90
CA PRO A 345 3.70 -19.97 -11.52
C PRO A 345 2.55 -19.35 -12.34
N THR A 346 1.91 -18.32 -11.80
CA THR A 346 0.80 -17.62 -12.47
C THR A 346 1.27 -16.85 -13.72
N ILE A 347 2.38 -16.15 -13.60
CA ILE A 347 2.96 -15.41 -14.74
C ILE A 347 3.43 -16.36 -15.84
N GLN A 348 3.96 -17.55 -15.47
CA GLN A 348 4.30 -18.59 -16.46
C GLN A 348 3.05 -19.14 -17.16
N GLU A 349 1.97 -19.38 -16.43
CA GLU A 349 0.70 -19.83 -17.00
C GLU A 349 0.15 -18.82 -18.03
N PHE A 350 0.18 -17.52 -17.70
CA PHE A 350 -0.23 -16.46 -18.61
C PHE A 350 0.64 -16.42 -19.87
N ALA A 351 1.96 -16.53 -19.71
CA ALA A 351 2.91 -16.57 -20.83
C ALA A 351 2.65 -17.77 -21.75
N ASP A 352 2.39 -18.94 -21.20
CA ASP A 352 2.09 -20.15 -21.95
C ASP A 352 0.79 -20.00 -22.75
N ARG A 353 -0.28 -19.46 -22.15
CA ARG A 353 -1.56 -19.19 -22.83
C ARG A 353 -1.41 -18.18 -23.98
N ILE A 354 -0.66 -17.11 -23.75
CA ILE A 354 -0.38 -16.13 -24.79
C ILE A 354 0.40 -16.77 -25.94
N THR A 355 1.44 -17.55 -25.63
CA THR A 355 2.28 -18.20 -26.63
C THR A 355 1.48 -19.23 -27.44
N GLU A 356 0.56 -19.97 -26.83
CA GLU A 356 -0.35 -20.90 -27.51
C GLU A 356 -1.28 -20.16 -28.48
N ALA A 357 -1.86 -19.04 -28.04
CA ALA A 357 -2.78 -18.24 -28.87
C ALA A 357 -2.06 -17.45 -29.97
N PHE A 358 -0.83 -17.01 -29.72
CA PHE A 358 0.00 -16.17 -30.61
C PHE A 358 1.35 -16.87 -30.92
N PRO A 359 1.40 -17.82 -31.87
CA PRO A 359 2.59 -18.67 -32.06
C PRO A 359 3.88 -17.96 -32.50
N LYS A 360 3.80 -16.68 -32.89
CA LYS A 360 4.96 -15.86 -33.24
C LYS A 360 5.45 -15.02 -32.04
N VAL A 361 4.76 -15.07 -30.91
CA VAL A 361 5.17 -14.45 -29.64
C VAL A 361 5.94 -15.48 -28.84
N LYS A 362 7.15 -15.12 -28.41
CA LYS A 362 7.99 -15.95 -27.55
C LYS A 362 8.24 -15.21 -26.25
N ILE A 363 7.85 -15.81 -25.15
CA ILE A 363 7.98 -15.23 -23.81
C ILE A 363 8.89 -16.12 -22.97
N THR A 364 9.95 -15.53 -22.43
CA THR A 364 10.77 -16.16 -21.40
C THR A 364 10.36 -15.59 -20.06
N VAL A 365 9.85 -16.42 -19.15
CA VAL A 365 9.59 -15.96 -17.77
C VAL A 365 10.81 -16.25 -16.91
N ALA A 366 11.40 -15.19 -16.38
CA ALA A 366 12.56 -15.28 -15.49
C ALA A 366 12.10 -15.18 -14.04
N CYS A 367 12.14 -16.31 -13.31
CA CYS A 367 11.99 -16.33 -11.87
C CYS A 367 13.27 -15.78 -11.22
N ILE A 368 13.21 -14.59 -10.68
CA ILE A 368 14.35 -13.94 -10.02
C ILE A 368 14.37 -14.30 -8.54
N ARG A 369 15.46 -14.90 -8.11
CA ARG A 369 15.72 -15.21 -6.70
C ARG A 369 16.15 -13.93 -5.98
N ASN A 370 15.62 -13.71 -4.79
CA ASN A 370 16.06 -12.58 -3.97
C ASN A 370 17.34 -12.95 -3.20
N ASP A 371 18.48 -12.64 -3.78
CA ASP A 371 19.78 -12.86 -3.13
C ASP A 371 20.12 -11.71 -2.18
N PHE A 372 19.56 -10.53 -2.42
CA PHE A 372 19.82 -9.34 -1.63
C PHE A 372 19.22 -9.43 -0.22
N PHE A 373 17.92 -9.72 -0.10
CA PHE A 373 17.25 -9.88 1.20
C PHE A 373 17.25 -11.32 1.72
N GLY A 374 17.50 -12.29 0.86
CA GLY A 374 17.46 -13.72 1.15
C GLY A 374 16.33 -14.46 0.44
N GLU A 375 16.51 -15.74 0.15
CA GLU A 375 15.59 -16.58 -0.64
C GLU A 375 14.20 -16.78 -0.01
N THR A 376 14.05 -16.44 1.28
CA THR A 376 12.78 -16.45 2.01
C THR A 376 11.89 -15.26 1.66
N ILE A 377 12.45 -14.23 0.99
CA ILE A 377 11.70 -13.09 0.46
C ILE A 377 11.34 -13.41 -0.98
N THR A 378 10.06 -13.59 -1.25
CA THR A 378 9.55 -14.18 -2.49
C THR A 378 8.68 -13.24 -3.33
N VAL A 379 8.43 -12.02 -2.85
CA VAL A 379 7.60 -11.02 -3.51
C VAL A 379 8.39 -10.21 -4.54
N SER A 380 7.77 -9.86 -5.67
CA SER A 380 8.44 -9.14 -6.76
C SER A 380 8.86 -7.72 -6.37
N GLY A 381 8.07 -7.03 -5.55
CA GLY A 381 8.39 -5.66 -5.11
C GLY A 381 9.65 -5.50 -4.24
N LEU A 382 10.25 -6.62 -3.79
CA LEU A 382 11.52 -6.61 -3.04
C LEU A 382 12.71 -7.14 -3.86
N ILE A 383 12.55 -7.41 -5.16
CA ILE A 383 13.67 -7.72 -6.06
C ILE A 383 14.45 -6.44 -6.33
N THR A 384 15.78 -6.53 -6.21
CA THR A 384 16.68 -5.42 -6.48
C THR A 384 17.18 -5.41 -7.92
N GLY A 385 17.63 -4.26 -8.40
CA GLY A 385 18.24 -4.14 -9.72
C GLY A 385 19.48 -5.01 -9.88
N GLN A 386 20.29 -5.15 -8.83
CA GLN A 386 21.48 -6.02 -8.84
C GLN A 386 21.13 -7.49 -8.97
N ASP A 387 20.09 -8.00 -8.26
CA ASP A 387 19.66 -9.39 -8.39
C ASP A 387 19.12 -9.68 -9.79
N LEU A 388 18.34 -8.74 -10.33
CA LEU A 388 17.79 -8.81 -11.68
C LEU A 388 18.91 -8.88 -12.73
N VAL A 389 19.88 -7.95 -12.69
CA VAL A 389 20.97 -7.88 -13.64
C VAL A 389 21.88 -9.10 -13.57
N ALA A 390 22.24 -9.55 -12.36
CA ALA A 390 23.14 -10.68 -12.17
C ALA A 390 22.55 -11.96 -12.77
N GLN A 391 21.30 -12.28 -12.42
CA GLN A 391 20.66 -13.53 -12.84
C GLN A 391 20.28 -13.55 -14.33
N LEU A 392 19.89 -12.39 -14.91
CA LEU A 392 19.63 -12.32 -16.35
C LEU A 392 20.91 -12.37 -17.19
N LYS A 393 22.04 -11.84 -16.69
CA LYS A 393 23.35 -12.02 -17.33
C LYS A 393 23.77 -13.48 -17.36
N GLU A 394 23.65 -14.21 -16.26
CA GLU A 394 23.94 -15.65 -16.18
C GLU A 394 23.14 -16.44 -17.22
N ARG A 395 21.85 -16.17 -17.35
CA ARG A 395 20.97 -16.80 -18.35
C ARG A 395 21.41 -16.50 -19.79
N LYS A 396 21.77 -15.23 -20.03
CA LYS A 396 22.27 -14.79 -21.34
C LYS A 396 23.61 -15.44 -21.69
N GLU A 397 24.53 -15.56 -20.73
CA GLU A 397 25.81 -16.27 -20.88
C GLU A 397 25.62 -17.77 -21.10
N ALA A 398 24.58 -18.37 -20.53
CA ALA A 398 24.19 -19.74 -20.76
C ALA A 398 23.55 -19.97 -22.17
N GLY A 399 23.36 -18.91 -22.95
CA GLY A 399 22.85 -18.96 -24.32
C GLY A 399 21.32 -18.93 -24.42
N GLU A 400 20.63 -18.51 -23.37
CA GLU A 400 19.17 -18.34 -23.40
C GLU A 400 18.80 -17.09 -24.23
N ASP A 401 17.78 -17.21 -25.08
CA ASP A 401 17.27 -16.11 -25.88
C ASP A 401 16.28 -15.28 -25.04
N LEU A 402 16.76 -14.19 -24.49
CA LEU A 402 15.97 -13.29 -23.65
C LEU A 402 15.21 -12.20 -24.46
N GLY A 403 15.42 -12.14 -25.78
CA GLY A 403 14.87 -11.07 -26.63
C GLY A 403 15.54 -9.71 -26.36
N ASP A 404 14.88 -8.65 -26.82
CA ASP A 404 15.37 -7.26 -26.74
C ASP A 404 14.65 -6.42 -25.67
N THR A 405 13.59 -6.95 -25.10
CA THR A 405 12.74 -6.27 -24.12
C THR A 405 12.63 -7.09 -22.83
N LEU A 406 12.77 -6.42 -21.70
CA LEU A 406 12.53 -6.95 -20.36
C LEU A 406 11.30 -6.26 -19.76
N GLN A 407 10.26 -7.00 -19.45
CA GLN A 407 9.12 -6.52 -18.70
C GLN A 407 9.28 -6.84 -17.21
N ILE A 408 9.03 -5.85 -16.38
CA ILE A 408 9.05 -5.97 -14.91
C ILE A 408 7.75 -5.41 -14.34
N PRO A 409 7.22 -5.95 -13.24
CA PRO A 409 6.09 -5.32 -12.57
C PRO A 409 6.52 -3.99 -11.96
N ILE A 410 5.64 -2.98 -12.04
CA ILE A 410 5.91 -1.62 -11.61
C ILE A 410 6.31 -1.52 -10.13
N ASN A 411 5.82 -2.43 -9.30
CA ASN A 411 6.13 -2.48 -7.87
C ASN A 411 7.59 -2.88 -7.54
N MET A 412 8.41 -3.28 -8.53
CA MET A 412 9.87 -3.37 -8.37
C MET A 412 10.53 -2.00 -8.26
N LEU A 413 9.84 -0.94 -8.68
CA LEU A 413 10.36 0.41 -8.71
C LEU A 413 9.73 1.26 -7.60
N ARG A 414 10.46 2.30 -7.18
CA ARG A 414 9.92 3.31 -6.28
C ARG A 414 8.75 4.03 -6.93
N SER A 415 7.67 4.24 -6.17
CA SER A 415 6.49 4.95 -6.68
C SER A 415 6.86 6.30 -7.28
N GLY A 416 6.42 6.54 -8.53
CA GLY A 416 6.69 7.77 -9.26
C GLY A 416 8.11 7.94 -9.80
N GLU A 417 9.02 6.97 -9.58
CA GLU A 417 10.41 7.06 -10.00
C GLU A 417 10.87 5.76 -10.71
N GLU A 418 11.85 5.88 -11.60
CA GLU A 418 12.45 4.74 -12.32
C GLU A 418 13.69 4.18 -11.57
N VAL A 419 13.52 3.91 -10.27
CA VAL A 419 14.61 3.52 -9.36
C VAL A 419 14.22 2.28 -8.57
N PHE A 420 15.10 1.27 -8.55
CA PHE A 420 14.97 0.06 -7.73
C PHE A 420 15.30 0.33 -6.24
N LEU A 421 15.06 -0.66 -5.39
CA LEU A 421 15.36 -0.55 -3.95
C LEU A 421 16.83 -0.29 -3.63
N ASP A 422 17.73 -0.77 -4.45
CA ASP A 422 19.19 -0.64 -4.33
C ASP A 422 19.77 0.56 -5.08
N ASP A 423 18.92 1.53 -5.41
CA ASP A 423 19.25 2.78 -6.10
C ASP A 423 19.77 2.64 -7.55
N LEU A 424 19.75 1.43 -8.12
CA LEU A 424 19.93 1.27 -9.55
C LEU A 424 18.72 1.86 -10.28
N THR A 425 18.99 2.59 -11.36
CA THR A 425 17.96 3.12 -12.25
C THR A 425 17.55 2.09 -13.31
N VAL A 426 16.38 2.29 -13.91
CA VAL A 426 15.97 1.51 -15.10
C VAL A 426 17.04 1.62 -16.20
N GLN A 427 17.60 2.81 -16.43
CA GLN A 427 18.67 3.04 -17.41
C GLN A 427 19.95 2.25 -17.09
N ASP A 428 20.31 2.10 -15.81
CA ASP A 428 21.47 1.28 -15.42
C ASP A 428 21.24 -0.20 -15.76
N VAL A 429 20.04 -0.71 -15.54
CA VAL A 429 19.65 -2.09 -15.87
C VAL A 429 19.63 -2.28 -17.39
N GLU A 430 19.08 -1.35 -18.17
CA GLU A 430 19.10 -1.37 -19.63
C GLU A 430 20.52 -1.41 -20.18
N ALA A 431 21.38 -0.53 -19.68
CA ALA A 431 22.79 -0.48 -20.09
C ALA A 431 23.55 -1.78 -19.73
N ALA A 432 23.26 -2.35 -18.56
CA ALA A 432 23.89 -3.58 -18.09
C ALA A 432 23.48 -4.82 -18.87
N LEU A 433 22.22 -4.90 -19.33
CA LEU A 433 21.65 -6.05 -20.02
C LEU A 433 21.63 -5.88 -21.54
N GLY A 434 21.70 -4.64 -22.07
CA GLY A 434 21.48 -4.35 -23.48
C GLY A 434 20.07 -4.70 -23.94
N MET A 435 19.07 -4.47 -23.09
CA MET A 435 17.64 -4.70 -23.31
C MET A 435 16.88 -3.44 -22.94
N THR A 436 15.73 -3.20 -23.60
CA THR A 436 14.81 -2.16 -23.16
C THR A 436 13.97 -2.67 -21.99
N VAL A 437 13.88 -1.91 -20.91
CA VAL A 437 13.09 -2.26 -19.73
C VAL A 437 11.73 -1.55 -19.79
N LYS A 438 10.66 -2.32 -19.64
CA LYS A 438 9.29 -1.81 -19.53
C LYS A 438 8.70 -2.18 -18.17
N ALA A 439 8.36 -1.19 -17.38
CA ALA A 439 7.53 -1.39 -16.19
C ALA A 439 6.07 -1.59 -16.62
N VAL A 440 5.41 -2.60 -16.06
CA VAL A 440 4.05 -3.00 -16.35
C VAL A 440 3.21 -2.86 -15.09
N GLU A 441 2.05 -2.26 -15.19
CA GLU A 441 1.09 -2.14 -14.10
C GLU A 441 0.65 -3.52 -13.60
N SER A 442 0.08 -3.58 -12.38
CA SER A 442 -0.17 -4.85 -11.69
C SER A 442 -1.49 -5.54 -12.10
N GLY A 443 -2.22 -5.01 -13.09
CA GLY A 443 -3.47 -5.56 -13.58
C GLY A 443 -3.29 -6.70 -14.57
N GLY A 444 -4.24 -7.64 -14.61
CA GLY A 444 -4.21 -8.76 -15.56
C GLY A 444 -4.40 -8.32 -17.02
N LYS A 445 -5.23 -7.29 -17.23
CA LYS A 445 -5.39 -6.66 -18.55
C LYS A 445 -4.12 -5.94 -18.97
N ASP A 446 -3.48 -5.18 -18.07
CA ASP A 446 -2.23 -4.48 -18.35
C ASP A 446 -1.12 -5.46 -18.73
N PHE A 447 -1.06 -6.60 -18.05
CA PHE A 447 -0.14 -7.68 -18.39
C PHE A 447 -0.35 -8.18 -19.83
N LEU A 448 -1.60 -8.45 -20.24
CA LEU A 448 -1.94 -8.91 -21.59
C LEU A 448 -1.58 -7.87 -22.64
N ASP A 449 -1.97 -6.61 -22.40
CA ASP A 449 -1.72 -5.51 -23.33
C ASP A 449 -0.22 -5.26 -23.50
N ALA A 450 0.55 -5.29 -22.42
CA ALA A 450 2.00 -5.17 -22.47
C ALA A 450 2.67 -6.35 -23.17
N ALA A 451 2.20 -7.59 -22.94
CA ALA A 451 2.73 -8.79 -23.59
C ALA A 451 2.52 -8.79 -25.09
N LEU A 452 1.38 -8.29 -25.55
CA LEU A 452 1.04 -8.19 -26.98
C LEU A 452 1.44 -6.85 -27.62
N ASN A 453 1.93 -5.90 -26.81
CA ASN A 453 2.24 -4.52 -27.21
C ASN A 453 1.05 -3.82 -27.87
N LEU A 454 -0.14 -4.05 -27.31
CA LEU A 454 -1.35 -3.30 -27.63
C LEU A 454 -1.26 -1.95 -26.90
N ASP A 455 -2.02 -0.95 -27.31
CA ASP A 455 -1.96 0.46 -26.84
C ASP A 455 -1.70 0.66 -25.32
N TYR A 456 -0.58 0.12 -24.88
CA TYR A 456 -0.11 0.16 -23.49
C TYR A 456 0.68 1.46 -23.26
N HIS A 457 0.04 2.43 -22.65
CA HIS A 457 0.65 3.69 -22.27
C HIS A 457 1.18 3.62 -20.84
N THR A 458 2.50 3.65 -20.71
CA THR A 458 3.21 3.79 -19.42
C THR A 458 3.26 5.25 -18.94
N GLU A 459 2.22 6.05 -19.19
CA GLU A 459 2.11 7.34 -18.53
C GLU A 459 1.76 7.10 -17.08
N ARG A 460 2.79 7.20 -16.23
CA ARG A 460 2.65 7.21 -14.77
C ARG A 460 1.90 8.47 -14.35
N ASN A 461 0.58 8.42 -14.35
CA ASN A 461 -0.19 9.40 -13.63
C ASN A 461 -0.04 9.11 -12.14
N ASN A 462 0.77 9.93 -11.45
CA ASN A 462 0.89 9.95 -9.99
C ASN A 462 -0.46 10.24 -9.28
N GLU A 463 -1.52 10.49 -10.02
CA GLU A 463 -2.87 10.77 -9.54
C GLU A 463 -3.70 9.51 -9.23
N ASN A 464 -3.21 8.32 -9.56
CA ASN A 464 -3.95 7.07 -9.38
C ASN A 464 -3.50 6.25 -8.17
N PHE A 465 -3.24 6.87 -7.01
CA PHE A 465 -3.32 6.13 -5.78
C PHE A 465 -4.80 5.81 -5.49
N VAL A 466 -5.11 4.52 -5.43
CA VAL A 466 -6.45 3.94 -5.23
C VAL A 466 -7.22 4.58 -4.05
N TYR A 467 -6.53 5.19 -3.10
CA TYR A 467 -7.11 5.85 -1.93
C TYR A 467 -7.76 7.22 -2.20
N ILE A 468 -7.46 7.89 -3.32
CA ILE A 468 -8.15 9.15 -3.67
C ILE A 468 -9.51 8.86 -4.33
N LYS A 469 -9.63 7.74 -5.07
CA LYS A 469 -10.89 7.36 -5.72
C LYS A 469 -11.99 6.83 -4.79
N ALA A 470 -11.67 6.48 -3.55
CA ALA A 470 -12.69 6.02 -2.59
C ALA A 470 -13.60 7.16 -2.10
N TYR A 471 -13.18 8.42 -2.25
CA TYR A 471 -13.96 9.59 -1.86
C TYR A 471 -14.78 10.22 -3.01
N ASP A 472 -14.49 9.85 -4.27
CA ASP A 472 -15.21 10.38 -5.45
C ASP A 472 -16.27 9.41 -6.00
N ARG A 473 -16.68 8.41 -5.25
CA ARG A 473 -17.88 7.65 -5.60
C ARG A 473 -19.10 8.46 -5.18
N GLU A 474 -19.49 9.41 -6.03
CA GLU A 474 -20.85 9.87 -6.09
C GLU A 474 -21.76 8.67 -6.38
N ASP A 475 -22.82 8.58 -5.60
CA ASP A 475 -23.88 7.60 -5.72
C ASP A 475 -24.39 7.52 -7.17
N GLU A 476 -24.30 6.34 -7.81
CA GLU A 476 -25.23 5.89 -8.85
C GLU A 476 -26.16 4.81 -8.31
#